data_6780601848bfa8f7d6bb0d5889d961bc
#
_entry.id   6780601848bfa8f7d6bb0d5889d961bc
#
_cell.length_a   1.000
_cell.length_b   1.000
_cell.length_c   1.000
_cell.angle_alpha   90.00
_cell.angle_beta   90.00
_cell.angle_gamma   90.00
#
_symmetry.space_group_name_H-M   'P 1'
#
loop_
_entity.id
_entity.type
_entity.pdbx_description
1 polymer ?
#
loop_
_entity_poly.entity_id
_entity_poly.type
_entity_poly.pdbx_seq_one_letter_code
_entity_poly.pdbx_strand_id
1 'polypeptide(L)'
;MPSQPEQLVDAEADSVPPPSAPQMPSKASRILLGLSLVLIAANLRPVFSSVSVLLPEIIDGTGMSSLAAGVLTTLPVVCLGAFAPFAPRLAQRFGAERVLLAVLVVLTIGTALRGVGSFWSLYMGATLAGAAIAMGNVLLPGVVKRDFPKTAAIMTGLYTMALCGGAASAAGFTIPIKNMLGGSWNLALAFWAIPAALVLVLWLPQALRSKHNVAHSGFRVVGLWKDPLAWQVTLFMGLQSSTAYIVFGWLAPILRERGMSPAAAGGLVSFSIMAQVVTCLLIPSIAVRQKSQSFINVFLCACASLALIGFLYLPQWSFWILAIIQGIGQGGLIAAAMMVIVLRSPDSHTAAHLSGMAQCVGYILAAIGPLVVGMIHSATGSFAASGLFFVILWIGASINGWLSGRARHVGARTINKEA
;
A
#
# COMPACT_ATOMS: atom_id res chain seq x y z
N MET A 1 -63.66 -40.78 -37.42
CA MET A 1 -63.00 -39.60 -37.93
C MET A 1 -62.96 -38.55 -36.82
N PRO A 2 -61.85 -38.30 -36.22
CA PRO A 2 -61.68 -37.10 -35.36
C PRO A 2 -60.77 -36.09 -36.08
N SER A 3 -61.21 -34.87 -36.05
CA SER A 3 -60.56 -33.66 -36.53
C SER A 3 -59.41 -33.21 -35.63
N GLN A 4 -58.26 -32.93 -36.19
CA GLN A 4 -57.17 -32.17 -35.52
C GLN A 4 -57.55 -30.70 -35.38
N PRO A 5 -57.06 -30.07 -34.27
CA PRO A 5 -56.49 -28.75 -34.35
C PRO A 5 -55.27 -28.62 -33.47
N GLU A 6 -54.11 -28.87 -34.00
CA GLU A 6 -52.83 -28.61 -33.32
C GLU A 6 -51.85 -28.16 -34.39
N GLN A 7 -51.84 -26.87 -34.75
CA GLN A 7 -50.82 -26.22 -35.54
C GLN A 7 -51.05 -24.71 -35.66
N LEU A 8 -51.08 -23.95 -34.52
CA LEU A 8 -51.13 -22.49 -34.59
C LEU A 8 -50.47 -21.80 -33.36
N VAL A 9 -49.52 -22.46 -32.68
CA VAL A 9 -48.87 -21.81 -31.50
C VAL A 9 -47.35 -21.60 -31.66
N ASP A 10 -46.72 -22.07 -32.72
CA ASP A 10 -45.25 -22.04 -32.86
C ASP A 10 -44.68 -20.92 -33.76
N ALA A 11 -45.48 -19.93 -34.17
CA ALA A 11 -45.01 -18.91 -35.12
C ALA A 11 -44.63 -17.57 -34.52
N GLU A 12 -44.76 -17.34 -33.19
CA GLU A 12 -44.41 -16.08 -32.55
C GLU A 12 -43.22 -16.12 -31.56
N ALA A 13 -42.59 -17.28 -31.39
CA ALA A 13 -41.44 -17.42 -30.44
C ALA A 13 -40.08 -17.06 -31.07
N ASP A 14 -40.01 -16.79 -32.37
CA ASP A 14 -38.71 -16.61 -33.09
C ASP A 14 -38.26 -15.13 -33.29
N SER A 15 -38.88 -14.16 -32.64
CA SER A 15 -38.53 -12.76 -32.85
C SER A 15 -37.81 -12.03 -31.70
N VAL A 16 -37.34 -12.75 -30.65
CA VAL A 16 -36.45 -12.15 -29.65
C VAL A 16 -35.02 -12.34 -30.12
N PRO A 17 -34.34 -11.27 -30.60
CA PRO A 17 -32.94 -11.40 -30.96
C PRO A 17 -32.16 -11.88 -29.72
N PRO A 18 -31.23 -12.83 -29.86
CA PRO A 18 -30.43 -13.30 -28.75
C PRO A 18 -29.74 -12.12 -28.09
N PRO A 19 -29.68 -12.08 -26.74
CA PRO A 19 -29.03 -10.99 -26.05
C PRO A 19 -27.63 -10.82 -26.62
N SER A 20 -27.34 -9.64 -27.14
CA SER A 20 -26.07 -9.30 -27.77
C SER A 20 -24.93 -9.72 -26.83
N ALA A 21 -24.07 -10.64 -27.30
CA ALA A 21 -22.93 -11.10 -26.53
C ALA A 21 -22.15 -9.88 -26.00
N PRO A 22 -21.70 -9.91 -24.74
CA PRO A 22 -20.97 -8.79 -24.17
C PRO A 22 -19.80 -8.46 -25.11
N GLN A 23 -19.83 -7.28 -25.71
CA GLN A 23 -18.76 -6.84 -26.60
C GLN A 23 -17.46 -6.85 -25.81
N MET A 24 -16.54 -7.75 -26.14
CA MET A 24 -15.22 -7.76 -25.53
C MET A 24 -14.56 -6.39 -25.76
N PRO A 25 -14.06 -5.74 -24.70
CA PRO A 25 -13.39 -4.45 -24.85
C PRO A 25 -12.23 -4.58 -25.84
N SER A 26 -12.09 -3.61 -26.73
CA SER A 26 -11.01 -3.60 -27.74
C SER A 26 -9.64 -3.76 -27.09
N LYS A 27 -8.66 -4.32 -27.81
CA LYS A 27 -7.27 -4.45 -27.31
C LYS A 27 -6.74 -3.12 -26.77
N ALA A 28 -7.02 -2.01 -27.46
CA ALA A 28 -6.64 -0.66 -27.04
C ALA A 28 -7.28 -0.26 -25.70
N SER A 29 -8.58 -0.55 -25.50
CA SER A 29 -9.27 -0.28 -24.24
C SER A 29 -8.70 -1.09 -23.07
N ARG A 30 -8.30 -2.34 -23.30
CA ARG A 30 -7.65 -3.17 -22.26
C ARG A 30 -6.26 -2.67 -21.89
N ILE A 31 -5.47 -2.24 -22.88
CA ILE A 31 -4.13 -1.67 -22.63
C ILE A 31 -4.29 -0.36 -21.86
N LEU A 32 -5.22 0.51 -22.25
CA LEU A 32 -5.47 1.77 -21.55
C LEU A 32 -5.91 1.53 -20.09
N LEU A 33 -6.79 0.56 -19.85
CA LEU A 33 -7.21 0.17 -18.52
C LEU A 33 -6.02 -0.31 -17.69
N GLY A 34 -5.19 -1.23 -18.22
CA GLY A 34 -4.01 -1.73 -17.53
C GLY A 34 -3.01 -0.64 -17.21
N LEU A 35 -2.71 0.24 -18.17
CA LEU A 35 -1.82 1.39 -17.97
C LEU A 35 -2.37 2.34 -16.89
N SER A 36 -3.67 2.63 -16.94
CA SER A 36 -4.31 3.50 -15.93
C SER A 36 -4.19 2.92 -14.52
N LEU A 37 -4.40 1.60 -14.33
CA LEU A 37 -4.23 0.94 -13.01
C LEU A 37 -2.79 1.03 -12.51
N VAL A 38 -1.80 0.85 -13.38
CA VAL A 38 -0.37 0.99 -13.06
C VAL A 38 -0.05 2.44 -12.67
N LEU A 39 -0.57 3.42 -13.41
CA LEU A 39 -0.37 4.84 -13.13
C LEU A 39 -1.09 5.28 -11.84
N ILE A 40 -2.29 4.75 -11.54
CA ILE A 40 -2.95 4.96 -10.24
C ILE A 40 -2.02 4.49 -9.12
N ALA A 41 -1.50 3.26 -9.23
CA ALA A 41 -0.58 2.71 -8.23
C ALA A 41 0.66 3.59 -8.02
N ALA A 42 1.27 4.10 -9.10
CA ALA A 42 2.42 4.99 -9.03
C ALA A 42 2.15 6.26 -8.19
N ASN A 43 0.91 6.74 -8.16
CA ASN A 43 0.51 7.95 -7.44
C ASN A 43 0.16 7.71 -5.96
N LEU A 44 0.03 6.46 -5.50
CA LEU A 44 -0.35 6.18 -4.11
C LEU A 44 0.81 6.30 -3.10
N ARG A 45 2.07 6.40 -3.53
CA ARG A 45 3.22 6.41 -2.62
C ARG A 45 4.00 7.72 -2.53
N PRO A 46 3.98 8.63 -3.52
CA PRO A 46 4.70 9.90 -3.47
C PRO A 46 4.39 10.74 -2.23
N VAL A 47 3.16 10.65 -1.71
CA VAL A 47 2.71 11.37 -0.51
C VAL A 47 3.60 11.10 0.71
N PHE A 48 4.04 9.86 0.90
CA PHE A 48 4.91 9.47 2.02
C PHE A 48 6.34 9.94 1.79
N SER A 49 6.93 9.57 0.65
CA SER A 49 8.36 9.79 0.37
C SER A 49 8.70 11.27 0.19
N SER A 50 7.80 12.08 -0.41
CA SER A 50 8.03 13.52 -0.59
C SER A 50 8.08 14.28 0.75
N VAL A 51 7.23 13.91 1.72
CA VAL A 51 7.26 14.51 3.07
C VAL A 51 8.55 14.14 3.78
N SER A 52 8.99 12.88 3.72
CA SER A 52 10.20 12.41 4.41
C SER A 52 11.44 13.22 4.03
N VAL A 53 11.68 13.41 2.73
CA VAL A 53 12.90 14.11 2.26
C VAL A 53 12.88 15.61 2.52
N LEU A 54 11.69 16.20 2.70
CA LEU A 54 11.49 17.62 3.02
C LEU A 54 11.18 17.87 4.50
N LEU A 55 11.18 16.82 5.33
CA LEU A 55 10.72 16.95 6.72
C LEU A 55 11.49 18.00 7.54
N PRO A 56 12.82 18.12 7.44
CA PRO A 56 13.55 19.20 8.09
C PRO A 56 13.09 20.60 7.63
N GLU A 57 12.91 20.81 6.33
CA GLU A 57 12.45 22.10 5.79
C GLU A 57 10.99 22.40 6.19
N ILE A 58 10.16 21.39 6.36
CA ILE A 58 8.79 21.52 6.86
C ILE A 58 8.83 21.94 8.33
N ILE A 59 9.69 21.31 9.15
CA ILE A 59 9.87 21.66 10.57
C ILE A 59 10.34 23.10 10.69
N ASP A 60 11.39 23.48 9.97
CA ASP A 60 11.96 24.84 10.00
C ASP A 60 10.96 25.89 9.51
N GLY A 61 10.25 25.59 8.41
CA GLY A 61 9.30 26.54 7.79
C GLY A 61 7.98 26.71 8.54
N THR A 62 7.57 25.72 9.33
CA THR A 62 6.30 25.75 10.10
C THR A 62 6.49 25.95 11.59
N GLY A 63 7.73 25.81 12.10
CA GLY A 63 8.03 25.83 13.54
C GLY A 63 7.46 24.65 14.32
N MET A 64 7.05 23.55 13.63
CA MET A 64 6.49 22.38 14.31
C MET A 64 7.56 21.61 15.09
N SER A 65 7.16 20.98 16.20
CA SER A 65 8.03 20.08 16.95
C SER A 65 8.26 18.75 16.21
N SER A 66 9.33 18.02 16.57
CA SER A 66 9.58 16.67 16.05
C SER A 66 8.43 15.70 16.36
N LEU A 67 7.73 15.91 17.48
CA LEU A 67 6.51 15.14 17.79
C LEU A 67 5.39 15.43 16.78
N ALA A 68 5.15 16.70 16.46
CA ALA A 68 4.16 17.07 15.44
C ALA A 68 4.54 16.51 14.07
N ALA A 69 5.83 16.57 13.69
CA ALA A 69 6.33 15.93 12.48
C ALA A 69 6.11 14.41 12.47
N GLY A 70 6.28 13.75 13.63
CA GLY A 70 5.95 12.35 13.84
C GLY A 70 4.46 12.05 13.62
N VAL A 71 3.58 12.91 14.11
CA VAL A 71 2.13 12.78 13.85
C VAL A 71 1.83 13.00 12.38
N LEU A 72 2.44 13.98 11.72
CA LEU A 72 2.25 14.23 10.28
C LEU A 72 2.63 13.03 9.42
N THR A 73 3.75 12.37 9.72
CA THR A 73 4.20 11.18 8.98
C THR A 73 3.39 9.93 9.31
N THR A 74 2.81 9.87 10.51
CA THR A 74 2.00 8.75 11.01
C THR A 74 0.56 8.80 10.50
N LEU A 75 0.00 10.00 10.35
CA LEU A 75 -1.41 10.22 10.04
C LEU A 75 -1.90 9.49 8.78
N PRO A 76 -1.19 9.50 7.64
CA PRO A 76 -1.59 8.73 6.48
C PRO A 76 -1.60 7.21 6.75
N VAL A 77 -0.71 6.71 7.62
CA VAL A 77 -0.63 5.28 7.98
C VAL A 77 -1.83 4.87 8.83
N VAL A 78 -2.25 5.71 9.79
CA VAL A 78 -3.50 5.53 10.54
C VAL A 78 -4.69 5.47 9.58
N CYS A 79 -4.72 6.36 8.60
CA CYS A 79 -5.77 6.35 7.57
C CYS A 79 -5.80 5.04 6.77
N LEU A 80 -4.65 4.39 6.50
CA LEU A 80 -4.62 3.09 5.84
C LEU A 80 -5.42 2.03 6.62
N GLY A 81 -5.29 2.00 7.94
CA GLY A 81 -6.07 1.07 8.77
C GLY A 81 -7.54 1.49 8.91
N ALA A 82 -7.79 2.78 9.15
CA ALA A 82 -9.12 3.29 9.44
C ALA A 82 -10.06 3.27 8.22
N PHE A 83 -9.56 3.63 7.03
CA PHE A 83 -10.39 3.78 5.82
C PHE A 83 -10.41 2.54 4.92
N ALA A 84 -9.49 1.58 5.07
CA ALA A 84 -9.49 0.34 4.30
C ALA A 84 -10.84 -0.43 4.33
N PRO A 85 -11.55 -0.58 5.48
CA PRO A 85 -12.82 -1.30 5.54
C PRO A 85 -13.96 -0.65 4.75
N PHE A 86 -13.86 0.65 4.45
CA PHE A 86 -14.90 1.36 3.69
C PHE A 86 -14.80 1.11 2.19
N ALA A 87 -13.62 0.76 1.67
CA ALA A 87 -13.38 0.58 0.25
C ALA A 87 -14.30 -0.49 -0.39
N PRO A 88 -14.47 -1.71 0.14
CA PRO A 88 -15.37 -2.70 -0.42
C PRO A 88 -16.84 -2.27 -0.34
N ARG A 89 -17.26 -1.60 0.76
CA ARG A 89 -18.63 -1.12 0.93
C ARG A 89 -19.00 -0.06 -0.10
N LEU A 90 -18.10 0.90 -0.33
CA LEU A 90 -18.29 1.95 -1.33
C LEU A 90 -18.26 1.36 -2.75
N ALA A 91 -17.36 0.42 -3.02
CA ALA A 91 -17.29 -0.26 -4.32
C ALA A 91 -18.56 -1.08 -4.62
N GLN A 92 -19.14 -1.74 -3.62
CA GLN A 92 -20.43 -2.43 -3.75
C GLN A 92 -21.57 -1.46 -4.06
N ARG A 93 -21.56 -0.26 -3.48
CA ARG A 93 -22.64 0.72 -3.64
C ARG A 93 -22.52 1.55 -4.92
N PHE A 94 -21.32 1.95 -5.30
CA PHE A 94 -21.09 2.92 -6.38
C PHE A 94 -20.31 2.36 -7.58
N GLY A 95 -19.75 1.15 -7.46
CA GLY A 95 -18.82 0.56 -8.43
C GLY A 95 -17.37 0.92 -8.15
N ALA A 96 -16.46 -0.05 -8.36
CA ALA A 96 -15.04 0.12 -8.07
C ALA A 96 -14.39 1.27 -8.88
N GLU A 97 -14.79 1.45 -10.14
CA GLU A 97 -14.24 2.48 -11.03
C GLU A 97 -14.60 3.90 -10.58
N ARG A 98 -15.84 4.11 -10.13
CA ARG A 98 -16.28 5.42 -9.62
C ARG A 98 -15.65 5.73 -8.27
N VAL A 99 -15.46 4.71 -7.43
CA VAL A 99 -14.74 4.89 -6.15
C VAL A 99 -13.27 5.20 -6.41
N LEU A 100 -12.60 4.54 -7.38
CA LEU A 100 -11.23 4.89 -7.77
C LEU A 100 -11.14 6.31 -8.36
N LEU A 101 -12.16 6.78 -9.09
CA LEU A 101 -12.22 8.18 -9.52
C LEU A 101 -12.27 9.13 -8.32
N ALA A 102 -13.14 8.87 -7.34
CA ALA A 102 -13.23 9.65 -6.11
C ALA A 102 -11.90 9.61 -5.33
N VAL A 103 -11.24 8.45 -5.25
CA VAL A 103 -9.91 8.28 -4.67
C VAL A 103 -8.90 9.21 -5.34
N LEU A 104 -8.86 9.26 -6.67
CA LEU A 104 -7.94 10.14 -7.41
C LEU A 104 -8.25 11.63 -7.19
N VAL A 105 -9.53 12.02 -7.13
CA VAL A 105 -9.94 13.39 -6.81
C VAL A 105 -9.43 13.78 -5.42
N VAL A 106 -9.74 12.96 -4.40
CA VAL A 106 -9.35 13.21 -3.00
C VAL A 106 -7.82 13.20 -2.85
N LEU A 107 -7.12 12.28 -3.52
CA LEU A 107 -5.65 12.22 -3.53
C LEU A 107 -5.05 13.50 -4.13
N THR A 108 -5.56 13.95 -5.27
CA THR A 108 -5.09 15.15 -5.95
C THR A 108 -5.31 16.39 -5.08
N ILE A 109 -6.52 16.56 -4.52
CA ILE A 109 -6.85 17.68 -3.63
C ILE A 109 -5.98 17.63 -2.36
N GLY A 110 -5.89 16.46 -1.69
CA GLY A 110 -5.09 16.30 -0.49
C GLY A 110 -3.61 16.57 -0.73
N THR A 111 -3.08 16.18 -1.91
CA THR A 111 -1.69 16.44 -2.28
C THR A 111 -1.47 17.92 -2.61
N ALA A 112 -2.36 18.56 -3.35
CA ALA A 112 -2.30 19.98 -3.71
C ALA A 112 -2.43 20.89 -2.46
N LEU A 113 -3.29 20.53 -1.52
CA LEU A 113 -3.53 21.31 -0.28
C LEU A 113 -2.25 21.51 0.54
N ARG A 114 -1.29 20.59 0.46
CA ARG A 114 0.02 20.73 1.12
C ARG A 114 0.83 21.90 0.59
N GLY A 115 0.53 22.39 -0.62
CA GLY A 115 1.14 23.56 -1.24
C GLY A 115 0.83 24.89 -0.54
N VAL A 116 -0.23 24.94 0.28
CA VAL A 116 -0.54 26.10 1.11
C VAL A 116 0.55 26.33 2.18
N GLY A 117 1.23 25.26 2.61
CA GLY A 117 2.37 25.35 3.51
C GLY A 117 2.04 25.67 4.97
N SER A 118 0.76 25.71 5.35
CA SER A 118 0.35 25.90 6.73
C SER A 118 0.29 24.58 7.50
N PHE A 119 0.44 24.63 8.82
CA PHE A 119 0.32 23.47 9.70
C PHE A 119 -0.95 22.67 9.41
N TRP A 120 -2.11 23.31 9.40
CA TRP A 120 -3.40 22.66 9.18
C TRP A 120 -3.56 22.10 7.78
N SER A 121 -3.03 22.77 6.75
CA SER A 121 -3.11 22.27 5.37
C SER A 121 -2.27 20.99 5.16
N LEU A 122 -1.15 20.87 5.86
CA LEU A 122 -0.32 19.66 5.83
C LEU A 122 -1.07 18.48 6.44
N TYR A 123 -1.70 18.66 7.62
CA TYR A 123 -2.44 17.58 8.29
C TYR A 123 -3.71 17.19 7.53
N MET A 124 -4.49 18.16 7.06
CA MET A 124 -5.66 17.87 6.24
C MET A 124 -5.28 17.18 4.93
N GLY A 125 -4.24 17.67 4.26
CA GLY A 125 -3.71 17.07 3.04
C GLY A 125 -3.22 15.64 3.26
N ALA A 126 -2.52 15.39 4.37
CA ALA A 126 -2.05 14.06 4.76
C ALA A 126 -3.22 13.10 5.05
N THR A 127 -4.26 13.58 5.75
CA THR A 127 -5.46 12.79 6.06
C THR A 127 -6.24 12.42 4.80
N LEU A 128 -6.52 13.40 3.94
CA LEU A 128 -7.25 13.18 2.69
C LEU A 128 -6.48 12.21 1.77
N ALA A 129 -5.19 12.47 1.57
CA ALA A 129 -4.35 11.60 0.75
C ALA A 129 -4.24 10.19 1.36
N GLY A 130 -4.05 10.07 2.68
CA GLY A 130 -4.00 8.80 3.39
C GLY A 130 -5.30 7.99 3.26
N ALA A 131 -6.46 8.62 3.40
CA ALA A 131 -7.76 7.98 3.19
C ALA A 131 -7.95 7.50 1.75
N ALA A 132 -7.56 8.32 0.76
CA ALA A 132 -7.58 7.95 -0.64
C ALA A 132 -6.67 6.74 -0.93
N ILE A 133 -5.43 6.77 -0.41
CA ILE A 133 -4.46 5.68 -0.57
C ILE A 133 -4.98 4.39 0.06
N ALA A 134 -5.62 4.46 1.24
CA ALA A 134 -6.22 3.30 1.90
C ALA A 134 -7.22 2.59 0.99
N MET A 135 -8.14 3.34 0.41
CA MET A 135 -9.16 2.81 -0.49
C MET A 135 -8.56 2.30 -1.81
N GLY A 136 -7.59 3.03 -2.38
CA GLY A 136 -6.88 2.62 -3.60
C GLY A 136 -6.16 1.29 -3.43
N ASN A 137 -5.41 1.12 -2.34
CA ASN A 137 -4.68 -0.13 -2.04
C ASN A 137 -5.59 -1.36 -1.91
N VAL A 138 -6.83 -1.18 -1.42
CA VAL A 138 -7.80 -2.27 -1.30
C VAL A 138 -8.47 -2.58 -2.63
N LEU A 139 -8.79 -1.57 -3.44
CA LEU A 139 -9.55 -1.75 -4.67
C LEU A 139 -8.72 -2.23 -5.85
N LEU A 140 -7.47 -1.73 -5.99
CA LEU A 140 -6.62 -2.06 -7.14
C LEU A 140 -6.42 -3.56 -7.37
N PRO A 141 -6.06 -4.40 -6.37
CA PRO A 141 -5.92 -5.84 -6.57
C PRO A 141 -7.21 -6.51 -7.03
N GLY A 142 -8.36 -6.06 -6.52
CA GLY A 142 -9.68 -6.56 -6.90
C GLY A 142 -10.01 -6.29 -8.36
N VAL A 143 -9.77 -5.07 -8.83
CA VAL A 143 -9.98 -4.66 -10.23
C VAL A 143 -9.01 -5.40 -11.16
N VAL A 144 -7.73 -5.53 -10.78
CA VAL A 144 -6.74 -6.32 -11.54
C VAL A 144 -7.20 -7.77 -11.72
N LYS A 145 -7.63 -8.42 -10.64
CA LYS A 145 -8.09 -9.82 -10.69
C LYS A 145 -9.34 -9.99 -11.55
N ARG A 146 -10.28 -9.03 -11.48
CA ARG A 146 -11.52 -9.05 -12.27
C ARG A 146 -11.27 -8.85 -13.76
N ASP A 147 -10.48 -7.83 -14.13
CA ASP A 147 -10.35 -7.39 -15.51
C ASP A 147 -9.19 -8.07 -16.26
N PHE A 148 -8.22 -8.59 -15.52
CA PHE A 148 -7.03 -9.28 -16.06
C PHE A 148 -6.85 -10.70 -15.49
N PRO A 149 -7.87 -11.59 -15.46
CA PRO A 149 -7.78 -12.90 -14.79
C PRO A 149 -6.65 -13.78 -15.34
N LYS A 150 -6.40 -13.74 -16.66
CA LYS A 150 -5.33 -14.53 -17.32
C LYS A 150 -3.92 -13.97 -17.10
N THR A 151 -3.79 -12.69 -16.79
CA THR A 151 -2.51 -11.97 -16.61
C THR A 151 -2.42 -11.27 -15.26
N ALA A 152 -3.24 -11.70 -14.29
CA ALA A 152 -3.33 -11.06 -12.98
C ALA A 152 -1.97 -11.01 -12.26
N ALA A 153 -1.14 -12.05 -12.35
CA ALA A 153 0.20 -12.09 -11.77
C ALA A 153 1.12 -11.02 -12.37
N ILE A 154 1.13 -10.87 -13.70
CA ILE A 154 1.92 -9.84 -14.39
C ILE A 154 1.43 -8.44 -14.02
N MET A 155 0.12 -8.22 -14.04
CA MET A 155 -0.47 -6.93 -13.67
C MET A 155 -0.20 -6.58 -12.21
N THR A 156 -0.25 -7.56 -11.30
CA THR A 156 0.13 -7.38 -9.89
C THR A 156 1.59 -6.97 -9.75
N GLY A 157 2.49 -7.64 -10.47
CA GLY A 157 3.90 -7.25 -10.53
C GLY A 157 4.09 -5.81 -11.03
N LEU A 158 3.44 -5.46 -12.14
CA LEU A 158 3.54 -4.11 -12.74
C LEU A 158 3.01 -3.02 -11.79
N TYR A 159 1.85 -3.19 -11.16
CA TYR A 159 1.36 -2.18 -10.23
C TYR A 159 2.20 -2.10 -8.96
N THR A 160 2.76 -3.22 -8.48
CA THR A 160 3.68 -3.20 -7.33
C THR A 160 4.99 -2.47 -7.66
N MET A 161 5.54 -2.71 -8.86
CA MET A 161 6.68 -1.94 -9.36
C MET A 161 6.35 -0.44 -9.46
N ALA A 162 5.15 -0.10 -9.93
CA ALA A 162 4.71 1.28 -10.04
C ALA A 162 4.53 1.96 -8.66
N LEU A 163 4.00 1.25 -7.67
CA LEU A 163 3.96 1.71 -6.26
C LEU A 163 5.36 2.07 -5.75
N CYS A 164 6.33 1.17 -5.93
CA CYS A 164 7.72 1.40 -5.53
C CYS A 164 8.36 2.51 -6.37
N GLY A 165 8.14 2.50 -7.70
CA GLY A 165 8.63 3.53 -8.61
C GLY A 165 8.14 4.93 -8.27
N GLY A 166 6.86 5.07 -7.91
CA GLY A 166 6.30 6.33 -7.43
C GLY A 166 6.94 6.83 -6.12
N ALA A 167 7.14 5.90 -5.16
CA ALA A 167 7.85 6.22 -3.92
C ALA A 167 9.31 6.63 -4.16
N ALA A 168 10.03 5.87 -4.99
CA ALA A 168 11.43 6.14 -5.34
C ALA A 168 11.57 7.47 -6.09
N SER A 169 10.69 7.73 -7.06
CA SER A 169 10.67 9.01 -7.80
C SER A 169 10.46 10.19 -6.84
N ALA A 170 9.52 10.07 -5.90
CA ALA A 170 9.30 11.13 -4.91
C ALA A 170 10.52 11.31 -4.00
N ALA A 171 11.15 10.24 -3.52
CA ALA A 171 12.34 10.35 -2.71
C ALA A 171 13.52 11.01 -3.45
N GLY A 172 13.73 10.63 -4.72
CA GLY A 172 14.87 11.12 -5.50
C GLY A 172 14.67 12.52 -6.09
N PHE A 173 13.45 12.84 -6.55
CA PHE A 173 13.22 14.06 -7.33
C PHE A 173 12.63 15.23 -6.53
N THR A 174 12.11 15.02 -5.31
CA THR A 174 11.46 16.12 -4.56
C THR A 174 12.44 17.25 -4.22
N ILE A 175 13.69 16.96 -3.86
CA ILE A 175 14.71 18.00 -3.62
C ILE A 175 15.11 18.76 -4.90
N PRO A 176 15.46 18.08 -6.02
CA PRO A 176 15.62 18.77 -7.31
C PRO A 176 14.44 19.67 -7.70
N ILE A 177 13.20 19.18 -7.56
CA ILE A 177 11.99 19.96 -7.82
C ILE A 177 11.90 21.18 -6.92
N LYS A 178 12.17 21.04 -5.61
CA LYS A 178 12.24 22.17 -4.68
C LYS A 178 13.21 23.23 -5.17
N ASN A 179 14.41 22.83 -5.59
CA ASN A 179 15.44 23.75 -6.06
C ASN A 179 15.00 24.49 -7.35
N MET A 180 14.33 23.79 -8.29
CA MET A 180 13.77 24.38 -9.50
C MET A 180 12.62 25.37 -9.21
N LEU A 181 11.89 25.17 -8.10
CA LEU A 181 10.78 26.04 -7.66
C LEU A 181 11.25 27.13 -6.68
N GLY A 182 12.48 27.60 -6.80
CA GLY A 182 13.01 28.70 -5.98
C GLY A 182 13.23 28.35 -4.51
N GLY A 183 13.43 27.07 -4.18
CA GLY A 183 13.64 26.58 -2.83
C GLY A 183 12.36 26.34 -2.02
N SER A 184 11.19 26.51 -2.61
CA SER A 184 9.90 26.37 -1.94
C SER A 184 9.56 24.90 -1.68
N TRP A 185 9.58 24.47 -0.42
CA TRP A 185 9.25 23.09 -0.02
C TRP A 185 7.75 22.78 -0.18
N ASN A 186 6.88 23.74 0.05
CA ASN A 186 5.43 23.57 -0.07
C ASN A 186 5.01 23.37 -1.55
N LEU A 187 5.57 24.14 -2.47
CA LEU A 187 5.33 23.94 -3.91
C LEU A 187 5.88 22.60 -4.40
N ALA A 188 7.03 22.14 -3.88
CA ALA A 188 7.57 20.84 -4.19
C ALA A 188 6.68 19.68 -3.70
N LEU A 189 6.00 19.84 -2.55
CA LEU A 189 4.99 18.89 -2.10
C LEU A 189 3.74 18.90 -2.98
N ALA A 190 3.27 20.07 -3.39
CA ALA A 190 2.10 20.23 -4.25
C ALA A 190 2.35 19.72 -5.68
N PHE A 191 3.59 19.76 -6.16
CA PHE A 191 3.98 19.27 -7.49
C PHE A 191 3.48 17.84 -7.74
N TRP A 192 3.50 16.98 -6.72
CA TRP A 192 3.02 15.60 -6.80
C TRP A 192 1.51 15.46 -7.02
N ALA A 193 0.74 16.55 -6.95
CA ALA A 193 -0.65 16.58 -7.38
C ALA A 193 -0.79 16.56 -8.92
N ILE A 194 0.22 17.03 -9.66
CA ILE A 194 0.18 17.09 -11.13
C ILE A 194 0.06 15.67 -11.74
N PRO A 195 0.95 14.71 -11.44
CA PRO A 195 0.79 13.36 -11.97
C PRO A 195 -0.51 12.69 -11.51
N ALA A 196 -0.99 12.96 -10.28
CA ALA A 196 -2.27 12.46 -9.81
C ALA A 196 -3.45 13.04 -10.61
N ALA A 197 -3.43 14.33 -10.93
CA ALA A 197 -4.44 14.99 -11.76
C ALA A 197 -4.43 14.46 -13.20
N LEU A 198 -3.25 14.21 -13.79
CA LEU A 198 -3.15 13.60 -15.11
C LEU A 198 -3.78 12.21 -15.14
N VAL A 199 -3.52 11.39 -14.12
CA VAL A 199 -4.10 10.05 -14.01
C VAL A 199 -5.60 10.12 -13.74
N LEU A 200 -6.08 11.10 -12.98
CA LEU A 200 -7.51 11.37 -12.79
C LEU A 200 -8.21 11.60 -14.14
N VAL A 201 -7.65 12.43 -15.00
CA VAL A 201 -8.21 12.71 -16.36
C VAL A 201 -8.20 11.44 -17.22
N LEU A 202 -7.11 10.66 -17.18
CA LEU A 202 -7.01 9.39 -17.92
C LEU A 202 -8.02 8.35 -17.43
N TRP A 203 -8.35 8.34 -16.13
CA TRP A 203 -9.29 7.40 -15.54
C TRP A 203 -10.76 7.78 -15.74
N LEU A 204 -11.06 9.06 -15.98
CA LEU A 204 -12.42 9.60 -16.09
C LEU A 204 -13.31 8.82 -17.08
N PRO A 205 -12.85 8.51 -18.32
CA PRO A 205 -13.67 7.76 -19.28
C PRO A 205 -14.04 6.34 -18.78
N GLN A 206 -13.15 5.70 -18.02
CA GLN A 206 -13.38 4.37 -17.48
C GLN A 206 -14.48 4.40 -16.40
N ALA A 207 -14.40 5.39 -15.51
CA ALA A 207 -15.37 5.55 -14.41
C ALA A 207 -16.79 5.91 -14.94
N LEU A 208 -16.87 6.71 -16.02
CA LEU A 208 -18.15 7.11 -16.62
C LEU A 208 -18.83 5.96 -17.41
N ARG A 209 -18.03 5.05 -18.01
CA ARG A 209 -18.55 3.92 -18.80
C ARG A 209 -18.88 2.69 -17.95
N SER A 210 -18.45 2.64 -16.70
CA SER A 210 -18.64 1.49 -15.82
C SER A 210 -20.13 1.25 -15.53
N LYS A 211 -20.61 0.04 -15.89
CA LYS A 211 -21.93 -0.46 -15.49
C LYS A 211 -21.80 -1.13 -14.12
N HIS A 212 -22.64 -0.70 -13.19
CA HIS A 212 -22.62 -1.21 -11.82
C HIS A 212 -23.32 -2.57 -11.74
N ASN A 213 -22.58 -3.62 -11.39
CA ASN A 213 -23.15 -4.92 -11.02
C ASN A 213 -22.96 -5.14 -9.51
N VAL A 214 -24.05 -5.21 -8.78
CA VAL A 214 -24.06 -5.51 -7.34
C VAL A 214 -23.81 -6.99 -7.14
N ALA A 215 -22.62 -7.37 -6.69
CA ALA A 215 -22.34 -8.73 -6.26
C ALA A 215 -22.54 -8.85 -4.74
N HIS A 216 -23.58 -9.57 -4.31
CA HIS A 216 -23.79 -9.92 -2.91
C HIS A 216 -23.01 -11.22 -2.59
N SER A 217 -22.05 -11.15 -1.66
CA SER A 217 -21.43 -12.35 -1.10
C SER A 217 -22.23 -12.79 0.13
N GLY A 218 -22.91 -13.93 0.04
CA GLY A 218 -23.71 -14.51 1.12
C GLY A 218 -22.92 -15.20 2.23
N PHE A 219 -21.59 -15.07 2.27
CA PHE A 219 -20.72 -15.80 3.21
C PHE A 219 -20.28 -14.94 4.41
N ARG A 220 -20.17 -15.58 5.58
CA ARG A 220 -19.66 -15.01 6.82
C ARG A 220 -18.53 -15.89 7.36
N VAL A 221 -17.39 -15.30 7.75
CA VAL A 221 -16.29 -15.99 8.42
C VAL A 221 -16.41 -15.80 9.91
N VAL A 222 -16.36 -16.89 10.68
CA VAL A 222 -16.51 -16.91 12.14
C VAL A 222 -15.26 -17.49 12.79
N GLY A 223 -14.91 -16.97 13.97
CA GLY A 223 -13.78 -17.49 14.78
C GLY A 223 -12.44 -16.81 14.52
N LEU A 224 -12.28 -16.00 13.46
CA LEU A 224 -11.01 -15.39 13.07
C LEU A 224 -10.38 -14.53 14.19
N TRP A 225 -11.17 -13.71 14.87
CA TRP A 225 -10.70 -12.81 15.93
C TRP A 225 -10.25 -13.54 17.22
N LYS A 226 -10.62 -14.83 17.37
CA LYS A 226 -10.21 -15.68 18.52
C LYS A 226 -9.06 -16.60 18.15
N ASP A 227 -8.63 -16.63 16.89
CA ASP A 227 -7.58 -17.52 16.41
C ASP A 227 -6.18 -16.95 16.69
N PRO A 228 -5.30 -17.63 17.43
CA PRO A 228 -3.95 -17.15 17.73
C PRO A 228 -3.09 -16.97 16.47
N LEU A 229 -3.26 -17.83 15.45
CA LEU A 229 -2.49 -17.73 14.20
C LEU A 229 -2.92 -16.49 13.41
N ALA A 230 -4.22 -16.14 13.40
CA ALA A 230 -4.71 -14.91 12.77
C ALA A 230 -4.07 -13.67 13.41
N TRP A 231 -3.92 -13.65 14.72
CA TRP A 231 -3.22 -12.58 15.43
C TRP A 231 -1.71 -12.56 15.15
N GLN A 232 -1.03 -13.72 15.06
CA GLN A 232 0.38 -13.79 14.68
C GLN A 232 0.63 -13.24 13.29
N VAL A 233 -0.26 -13.55 12.32
CA VAL A 233 -0.22 -12.99 10.96
C VAL A 233 -0.46 -11.47 10.99
N THR A 234 -1.43 -11.01 11.75
CA THR A 234 -1.77 -9.59 11.91
C THR A 234 -0.62 -8.80 12.54
N LEU A 235 -0.03 -9.31 13.62
CA LEU A 235 1.10 -8.69 14.29
C LEU A 235 2.36 -8.67 13.41
N PHE A 236 2.63 -9.76 12.67
CA PHE A 236 3.73 -9.78 11.70
C PHE A 236 3.53 -8.71 10.62
N MET A 237 2.31 -8.63 10.04
CA MET A 237 1.97 -7.59 9.06
C MET A 237 2.14 -6.17 9.64
N GLY A 238 1.71 -5.94 10.88
CA GLY A 238 1.81 -4.63 11.53
C GLY A 238 3.25 -4.23 11.85
N LEU A 239 4.02 -5.12 12.46
CA LEU A 239 5.38 -4.81 12.91
C LEU A 239 6.35 -4.62 11.72
N GLN A 240 6.27 -5.47 10.68
CA GLN A 240 7.06 -5.28 9.46
C GLN A 240 6.66 -4.00 8.73
N SER A 241 5.35 -3.66 8.71
CA SER A 241 4.87 -2.41 8.12
C SER A 241 5.31 -1.19 8.94
N SER A 242 5.41 -1.31 10.27
CA SER A 242 5.98 -0.27 11.14
C SER A 242 7.40 0.08 10.69
N THR A 243 8.26 -0.91 10.46
CA THR A 243 9.61 -0.71 9.91
C THR A 243 9.58 -0.01 8.56
N ALA A 244 8.65 -0.40 7.65
CA ALA A 244 8.48 0.24 6.36
C ALA A 244 8.12 1.73 6.48
N TYR A 245 7.17 2.06 7.35
CA TYR A 245 6.73 3.46 7.51
C TYR A 245 7.72 4.32 8.30
N ILE A 246 8.58 3.71 9.14
CA ILE A 246 9.77 4.41 9.68
C ILE A 246 10.71 4.80 8.54
N VAL A 247 11.00 3.90 7.62
CA VAL A 247 11.83 4.21 6.43
C VAL A 247 11.19 5.32 5.59
N PHE A 248 9.91 5.21 5.28
CA PHE A 248 9.19 6.23 4.50
C PHE A 248 9.04 7.58 5.21
N GLY A 249 9.04 7.62 6.54
CA GLY A 249 8.90 8.86 7.30
C GLY A 249 10.22 9.48 7.75
N TRP A 250 11.18 8.65 8.16
CA TRP A 250 12.32 9.12 8.93
C TRP A 250 13.70 8.78 8.35
N LEU A 251 13.82 7.87 7.36
CA LEU A 251 15.15 7.51 6.87
C LEU A 251 15.91 8.70 6.29
N ALA A 252 15.25 9.56 5.48
CA ALA A 252 15.92 10.74 4.94
C ALA A 252 16.36 11.74 6.04
N PRO A 253 15.53 12.10 7.04
CA PRO A 253 15.96 12.86 8.21
C PRO A 253 17.13 12.22 8.96
N ILE A 254 17.10 10.91 9.23
CA ILE A 254 18.19 10.18 9.88
C ILE A 254 19.51 10.33 9.10
N LEU A 255 19.48 10.13 7.78
CA LEU A 255 20.65 10.27 6.92
C LEU A 255 21.18 11.71 6.91
N ARG A 256 20.29 12.70 6.96
CA ARG A 256 20.67 14.13 7.03
C ARG A 256 21.31 14.47 8.37
N GLU A 257 20.80 13.97 9.50
CA GLU A 257 21.43 14.11 10.83
C GLU A 257 22.82 13.48 10.85
N ARG A 258 23.02 12.40 10.07
CA ARG A 258 24.32 11.74 9.89
C ARG A 258 25.25 12.46 8.92
N GLY A 259 24.88 13.65 8.43
CA GLY A 259 25.72 14.54 7.61
C GLY A 259 25.59 14.36 6.10
N MET A 260 24.59 13.61 5.60
CA MET A 260 24.34 13.55 4.16
C MET A 260 23.63 14.83 3.69
N SER A 261 23.95 15.28 2.47
CA SER A 261 23.22 16.35 1.82
C SER A 261 21.75 15.93 1.54
N PRO A 262 20.80 16.87 1.49
CA PRO A 262 19.39 16.57 1.24
C PRO A 262 19.16 15.74 -0.04
N ALA A 263 19.86 16.09 -1.12
CA ALA A 263 19.76 15.37 -2.39
C ALA A 263 20.34 13.95 -2.30
N ALA A 264 21.49 13.77 -1.63
CA ALA A 264 22.11 12.46 -1.44
C ALA A 264 21.26 11.55 -0.55
N ALA A 265 20.65 12.08 0.53
CA ALA A 265 19.74 11.36 1.40
C ALA A 265 18.49 10.89 0.63
N GLY A 266 17.85 11.77 -0.14
CA GLY A 266 16.73 11.43 -1.01
C GLY A 266 17.09 10.38 -2.06
N GLY A 267 18.26 10.51 -2.69
CA GLY A 267 18.79 9.56 -3.66
C GLY A 267 19.03 8.18 -3.06
N LEU A 268 19.59 8.10 -1.85
CA LEU A 268 19.83 6.83 -1.15
C LEU A 268 18.52 6.15 -0.75
N VAL A 269 17.51 6.91 -0.27
CA VAL A 269 16.16 6.39 -0.01
C VAL A 269 15.53 5.87 -1.29
N SER A 270 15.63 6.62 -2.40
CA SER A 270 15.15 6.19 -3.72
C SER A 270 15.80 4.87 -4.15
N PHE A 271 17.11 4.75 -4.01
CA PHE A 271 17.88 3.56 -4.35
C PHE A 271 17.44 2.34 -3.50
N SER A 272 17.27 2.53 -2.18
CA SER A 272 16.76 1.48 -1.28
C SER A 272 15.36 1.00 -1.71
N ILE A 273 14.47 1.91 -2.08
CA ILE A 273 13.11 1.57 -2.56
C ILE A 273 13.18 0.81 -3.89
N MET A 274 14.09 1.18 -4.79
CA MET A 274 14.26 0.42 -6.04
C MET A 274 14.78 -1.00 -5.79
N ALA A 275 15.67 -1.19 -4.82
CA ALA A 275 16.11 -2.52 -4.40
C ALA A 275 14.95 -3.39 -3.85
N GLN A 276 13.92 -2.79 -3.23
CA GLN A 276 12.72 -3.50 -2.76
C GLN A 276 11.95 -4.15 -3.92
N VAL A 277 11.91 -3.53 -5.11
CA VAL A 277 11.19 -4.06 -6.27
C VAL A 277 11.68 -5.45 -6.62
N VAL A 278 13.00 -5.63 -6.67
CA VAL A 278 13.63 -6.90 -7.05
C VAL A 278 13.21 -8.02 -6.07
N THR A 279 13.31 -7.76 -4.78
CA THR A 279 12.97 -8.75 -3.76
C THR A 279 11.49 -9.01 -3.62
N CYS A 280 10.66 -7.99 -3.79
CA CYS A 280 9.21 -8.15 -3.81
C CYS A 280 8.73 -9.12 -4.91
N LEU A 281 9.42 -9.16 -6.05
CA LEU A 281 9.13 -10.08 -7.14
C LEU A 281 9.73 -11.49 -6.93
N LEU A 282 10.94 -11.57 -6.35
CA LEU A 282 11.67 -12.83 -6.21
C LEU A 282 11.21 -13.66 -5.00
N ILE A 283 10.94 -13.03 -3.85
CA ILE A 283 10.66 -13.73 -2.59
C ILE A 283 9.44 -14.65 -2.67
N PRO A 284 8.29 -14.29 -3.28
CA PRO A 284 7.17 -15.21 -3.40
C PRO A 284 7.54 -16.51 -4.12
N SER A 285 8.32 -16.41 -5.19
CA SER A 285 8.74 -17.57 -5.99
C SER A 285 9.66 -18.54 -5.21
N ILE A 286 10.47 -18.01 -4.30
CA ILE A 286 11.36 -18.80 -3.43
C ILE A 286 10.57 -19.39 -2.26
N ALA A 287 9.75 -18.58 -1.63
CA ALA A 287 9.07 -18.93 -0.39
C ALA A 287 7.92 -19.95 -0.61
N VAL A 288 7.23 -19.93 -1.73
CA VAL A 288 6.19 -20.93 -2.08
C VAL A 288 6.77 -22.34 -2.18
N ARG A 289 8.05 -22.49 -2.57
CA ARG A 289 8.71 -23.79 -2.66
C ARG A 289 9.06 -24.40 -1.31
N GLN A 290 8.99 -23.62 -0.23
CA GLN A 290 9.32 -24.08 1.13
C GLN A 290 8.07 -24.54 1.88
N LYS A 291 8.17 -25.63 2.66
CA LYS A 291 7.09 -26.12 3.54
C LYS A 291 6.73 -25.09 4.64
N SER A 292 7.71 -24.32 5.12
CA SER A 292 7.54 -23.29 6.15
C SER A 292 8.26 -22.01 5.72
N GLN A 293 7.64 -20.87 5.91
CA GLN A 293 8.19 -19.55 5.61
C GLN A 293 8.89 -18.91 6.82
N SER A 294 8.97 -19.62 7.97
CA SER A 294 9.48 -19.07 9.23
C SER A 294 10.90 -18.53 9.11
N PHE A 295 11.82 -19.29 8.51
CA PHE A 295 13.22 -18.87 8.36
C PHE A 295 13.36 -17.64 7.47
N ILE A 296 12.66 -17.64 6.32
CA ILE A 296 12.74 -16.53 5.37
C ILE A 296 12.18 -15.23 5.98
N ASN A 297 11.08 -15.33 6.76
CA ASN A 297 10.51 -14.18 7.45
C ASN A 297 11.51 -13.57 8.45
N VAL A 298 12.15 -14.40 9.28
CA VAL A 298 13.14 -13.94 10.27
C VAL A 298 14.38 -13.35 9.59
N PHE A 299 14.87 -13.98 8.52
CA PHE A 299 15.98 -13.46 7.74
C PHE A 299 15.69 -12.07 7.16
N LEU A 300 14.51 -11.90 6.58
CA LEU A 300 14.09 -10.61 6.03
C LEU A 300 13.91 -9.54 7.11
N CYS A 301 13.36 -9.93 8.28
CA CYS A 301 13.28 -9.03 9.45
C CYS A 301 14.68 -8.58 9.88
N ALA A 302 15.64 -9.51 9.94
CA ALA A 302 17.03 -9.18 10.28
C ALA A 302 17.64 -8.21 9.27
N CYS A 303 17.49 -8.46 7.96
CA CYS A 303 18.00 -7.56 6.93
C CYS A 303 17.43 -6.13 7.08
N ALA A 304 16.10 -5.99 7.20
CA ALA A 304 15.47 -4.68 7.30
C ALA A 304 15.88 -3.92 8.57
N SER A 305 15.87 -4.62 9.72
CA SER A 305 16.11 -3.98 11.02
C SER A 305 17.59 -3.70 11.28
N LEU A 306 18.49 -4.62 10.92
CA LEU A 306 19.93 -4.40 11.05
C LEU A 306 20.41 -3.28 10.15
N ALA A 307 19.84 -3.13 8.96
CA ALA A 307 20.14 -2.00 8.10
C ALA A 307 19.71 -0.67 8.74
N LEU A 308 18.48 -0.61 9.33
CA LEU A 308 18.03 0.59 10.05
C LEU A 308 18.93 0.94 11.24
N ILE A 309 19.32 -0.05 12.04
CA ILE A 309 20.28 0.13 13.13
C ILE A 309 21.64 0.59 12.57
N GLY A 310 22.09 0.01 11.47
CA GLY A 310 23.31 0.40 10.79
C GLY A 310 23.33 1.87 10.35
N PHE A 311 22.24 2.41 9.83
CA PHE A 311 22.14 3.84 9.48
C PHE A 311 22.32 4.76 10.68
N LEU A 312 21.99 4.31 11.90
CA LEU A 312 22.19 5.10 13.12
C LEU A 312 23.64 5.13 13.57
N TYR A 313 24.38 4.01 13.44
CA TYR A 313 25.65 3.84 14.15
C TYR A 313 26.84 3.61 13.25
N LEU A 314 26.67 3.05 12.04
CA LEU A 314 27.77 2.74 11.14
C LEU A 314 28.24 3.96 10.34
N PRO A 315 29.48 4.00 9.83
CA PRO A 315 29.99 5.12 9.05
C PRO A 315 29.30 5.27 7.70
N GLN A 316 29.32 6.49 7.15
CA GLN A 316 28.58 6.86 5.92
C GLN A 316 28.96 6.02 4.70
N TRP A 317 30.20 5.55 4.59
CA TRP A 317 30.62 4.71 3.45
C TRP A 317 29.81 3.41 3.34
N SER A 318 29.25 2.90 4.45
CA SER A 318 28.43 1.69 4.49
C SER A 318 26.99 1.92 4.03
N PHE A 319 26.52 3.16 3.93
CA PHE A 319 25.10 3.49 3.73
C PHE A 319 24.52 2.92 2.43
N TRP A 320 25.30 2.87 1.35
CA TRP A 320 24.86 2.26 0.09
C TRP A 320 24.65 0.76 0.21
N ILE A 321 25.52 0.07 0.96
CA ILE A 321 25.37 -1.36 1.25
C ILE A 321 24.15 -1.59 2.14
N LEU A 322 23.99 -0.77 3.18
CA LEU A 322 22.83 -0.83 4.06
C LEU A 322 21.52 -0.55 3.31
N ALA A 323 21.52 0.34 2.32
CA ALA A 323 20.35 0.60 1.49
C ALA A 323 19.93 -0.62 0.65
N ILE A 324 20.90 -1.39 0.13
CA ILE A 324 20.61 -2.66 -0.56
C ILE A 324 20.02 -3.67 0.44
N ILE A 325 20.65 -3.85 1.60
CA ILE A 325 20.21 -4.81 2.62
C ILE A 325 18.80 -4.44 3.13
N GLN A 326 18.56 -3.15 3.37
CA GLN A 326 17.26 -2.64 3.77
C GLN A 326 16.22 -2.88 2.68
N GLY A 327 16.56 -2.62 1.41
CA GLY A 327 15.69 -2.88 0.26
C GLY A 327 15.34 -4.36 0.13
N ILE A 328 16.33 -5.26 0.26
CA ILE A 328 16.13 -6.71 0.27
C ILE A 328 15.18 -7.12 1.38
N GLY A 329 15.44 -6.67 2.61
CA GLY A 329 14.61 -6.99 3.77
C GLY A 329 13.19 -6.49 3.59
N GLN A 330 13.02 -5.20 3.31
CA GLN A 330 11.70 -4.57 3.28
C GLN A 330 10.82 -5.03 2.10
N GLY A 331 11.39 -5.18 0.90
CA GLY A 331 10.67 -5.69 -0.26
C GLY A 331 10.22 -7.13 -0.06
N GLY A 332 11.11 -7.96 0.50
CA GLY A 332 10.80 -9.33 0.85
C GLY A 332 9.72 -9.44 1.93
N LEU A 333 9.76 -8.60 2.97
CA LEU A 333 8.78 -8.61 4.06
C LEU A 333 7.36 -8.25 3.60
N ILE A 334 7.21 -7.26 2.73
CA ILE A 334 5.91 -6.89 2.16
C ILE A 334 5.32 -8.10 1.41
N ALA A 335 6.12 -8.73 0.54
CA ALA A 335 5.69 -9.88 -0.24
C ALA A 335 5.39 -11.09 0.66
N ALA A 336 6.25 -11.37 1.64
CA ALA A 336 6.09 -12.47 2.58
C ALA A 336 4.85 -12.32 3.46
N ALA A 337 4.58 -11.12 3.98
CA ALA A 337 3.39 -10.86 4.79
C ALA A 337 2.08 -11.10 4.01
N MET A 338 2.01 -10.61 2.77
CA MET A 338 0.84 -10.85 1.91
C MET A 338 0.69 -12.33 1.54
N MET A 339 1.80 -13.02 1.28
CA MET A 339 1.79 -14.44 0.97
C MET A 339 1.36 -15.28 2.19
N VAL A 340 1.83 -14.99 3.38
CA VAL A 340 1.46 -15.70 4.62
C VAL A 340 -0.06 -15.59 4.85
N ILE A 341 -0.69 -14.44 4.60
CA ILE A 341 -2.15 -14.29 4.68
C ILE A 341 -2.85 -15.34 3.81
N VAL A 342 -2.41 -15.51 2.57
CA VAL A 342 -3.00 -16.47 1.62
C VAL A 342 -2.71 -17.91 2.04
N LEU A 343 -1.45 -18.23 2.37
CA LEU A 343 -1.03 -19.58 2.72
C LEU A 343 -1.57 -20.10 4.06
N ARG A 344 -1.98 -19.22 4.97
CA ARG A 344 -2.56 -19.60 6.27
C ARG A 344 -4.09 -19.63 6.25
N SER A 345 -4.71 -19.29 5.14
CA SER A 345 -6.16 -19.33 4.96
C SER A 345 -6.59 -20.63 4.29
N PRO A 346 -7.58 -21.36 4.84
CA PRO A 346 -8.08 -22.60 4.24
C PRO A 346 -8.83 -22.38 2.93
N ASP A 347 -9.45 -21.20 2.76
CA ASP A 347 -10.26 -20.84 1.59
C ASP A 347 -10.15 -19.34 1.25
N SER A 348 -10.69 -18.94 0.09
CA SER A 348 -10.62 -17.56 -0.41
C SER A 348 -11.40 -16.56 0.44
N HIS A 349 -12.52 -16.96 1.07
CA HIS A 349 -13.31 -16.10 1.93
C HIS A 349 -12.57 -15.81 3.23
N THR A 350 -11.99 -16.84 3.85
CA THR A 350 -11.11 -16.70 5.03
C THR A 350 -9.89 -15.83 4.70
N ALA A 351 -9.27 -16.01 3.52
CA ALA A 351 -8.15 -15.19 3.08
C ALA A 351 -8.52 -13.70 2.98
N ALA A 352 -9.69 -13.38 2.42
CA ALA A 352 -10.17 -12.01 2.32
C ALA A 352 -10.42 -11.37 3.70
N HIS A 353 -11.03 -12.11 4.63
CA HIS A 353 -11.29 -11.62 5.99
C HIS A 353 -10.01 -11.48 6.82
N LEU A 354 -9.07 -12.45 6.71
CA LEU A 354 -7.76 -12.37 7.37
C LEU A 354 -6.93 -11.19 6.81
N SER A 355 -6.97 -10.98 5.49
CA SER A 355 -6.34 -9.81 4.86
C SER A 355 -6.94 -8.50 5.37
N GLY A 356 -8.26 -8.43 5.50
CA GLY A 356 -8.94 -7.26 6.08
C GLY A 356 -8.52 -7.00 7.53
N MET A 357 -8.48 -8.04 8.37
CA MET A 357 -8.00 -7.93 9.76
C MET A 357 -6.54 -7.50 9.82
N ALA A 358 -5.67 -8.16 9.06
CA ALA A 358 -4.23 -7.89 9.06
C ALA A 358 -3.90 -6.48 8.53
N GLN A 359 -4.62 -5.98 7.53
CA GLN A 359 -4.39 -4.64 7.01
C GLN A 359 -4.99 -3.56 7.93
N CYS A 360 -6.22 -3.76 8.43
CA CYS A 360 -6.85 -2.78 9.31
C CYS A 360 -6.08 -2.63 10.62
N VAL A 361 -5.97 -3.71 11.40
CA VAL A 361 -5.31 -3.70 12.72
C VAL A 361 -3.79 -3.54 12.56
N GLY A 362 -3.20 -4.21 11.56
CA GLY A 362 -1.77 -4.15 11.29
C GLY A 362 -1.31 -2.75 10.91
N TYR A 363 -2.03 -1.99 10.08
CA TYR A 363 -1.63 -0.62 9.75
C TYR A 363 -1.84 0.36 10.90
N ILE A 364 -2.85 0.16 11.76
CA ILE A 364 -2.98 0.95 12.99
C ILE A 364 -1.77 0.69 13.89
N LEU A 365 -1.36 -0.57 14.06
CA LEU A 365 -0.14 -0.91 14.81
C LEU A 365 1.11 -0.33 14.13
N ALA A 366 1.20 -0.40 12.80
CA ALA A 366 2.31 0.13 12.04
C ALA A 366 2.51 1.66 12.21
N ALA A 367 1.42 2.37 12.42
CA ALA A 367 1.45 3.81 12.66
C ALA A 367 2.20 4.20 13.94
N ILE A 368 2.31 3.29 14.92
CA ILE A 368 3.04 3.52 16.17
C ILE A 368 4.55 3.74 15.88
N GLY A 369 5.10 3.06 14.87
CA GLY A 369 6.53 3.16 14.55
C GLY A 369 7.03 4.56 14.27
N PRO A 370 6.55 5.25 13.24
CA PRO A 370 6.95 6.62 12.94
C PRO A 370 6.65 7.60 14.08
N LEU A 371 5.55 7.39 14.81
CA LEU A 371 5.18 8.24 15.96
C LEU A 371 6.23 8.11 17.09
N VAL A 372 6.59 6.88 17.47
CA VAL A 372 7.58 6.64 18.53
C VAL A 372 8.94 7.21 18.16
N VAL A 373 9.39 7.06 16.90
CA VAL A 373 10.65 7.68 16.43
C VAL A 373 10.60 9.20 16.58
N GLY A 374 9.50 9.83 16.19
CA GLY A 374 9.30 11.27 16.38
C GLY A 374 9.30 11.69 17.86
N MET A 375 8.68 10.89 18.74
CA MET A 375 8.68 11.13 20.19
C MET A 375 10.09 11.02 20.79
N ILE A 376 10.83 9.96 20.43
CA ILE A 376 12.23 9.75 20.89
C ILE A 376 13.11 10.92 20.44
N HIS A 377 13.03 11.30 19.17
CA HIS A 377 13.79 12.42 18.65
C HIS A 377 13.42 13.75 19.33
N SER A 378 12.13 13.99 19.58
CA SER A 378 11.65 15.18 20.31
C SER A 378 12.19 15.25 21.75
N ALA A 379 12.34 14.10 22.41
CA ALA A 379 12.78 14.02 23.80
C ALA A 379 14.33 14.05 23.94
N THR A 380 15.06 13.51 22.95
CA THR A 380 16.51 13.30 23.06
C THR A 380 17.35 14.19 22.16
N GLY A 381 16.72 14.83 21.15
CA GLY A 381 17.41 15.61 20.12
C GLY A 381 18.20 14.76 19.11
N SER A 382 18.13 13.44 19.15
CA SER A 382 18.89 12.56 18.24
C SER A 382 18.12 11.30 17.84
N PHE A 383 18.26 10.88 16.57
CA PHE A 383 17.73 9.61 16.10
C PHE A 383 18.50 8.40 16.64
N ALA A 384 19.73 8.56 17.09
CA ALA A 384 20.53 7.46 17.64
C ALA A 384 19.82 6.77 18.83
N ALA A 385 19.06 7.52 19.64
CA ALA A 385 18.26 6.98 20.73
C ALA A 385 17.16 5.99 20.28
N SER A 386 16.77 6.00 19.00
CA SER A 386 15.77 5.07 18.44
C SER A 386 16.30 3.64 18.25
N GLY A 387 17.59 3.40 18.40
CA GLY A 387 18.19 2.08 18.17
C GLY A 387 17.58 0.96 19.02
N LEU A 388 17.32 1.21 20.31
CA LEU A 388 16.66 0.24 21.18
C LEU A 388 15.24 -0.09 20.69
N PHE A 389 14.51 0.90 20.24
CA PHE A 389 13.16 0.71 19.68
C PHE A 389 13.21 -0.14 18.39
N PHE A 390 14.21 0.06 17.53
CA PHE A 390 14.38 -0.76 16.33
C PHE A 390 14.72 -2.23 16.67
N VAL A 391 15.49 -2.47 17.73
CA VAL A 391 15.75 -3.83 18.24
C VAL A 391 14.46 -4.48 18.75
N ILE A 392 13.64 -3.77 19.50
CA ILE A 392 12.34 -4.27 20.01
C ILE A 392 11.41 -4.62 18.82
N LEU A 393 11.32 -3.75 17.81
CA LEU A 393 10.54 -4.03 16.60
C LEU A 393 11.07 -5.26 15.86
N TRP A 394 12.40 -5.40 15.74
CA TRP A 394 13.03 -6.55 15.11
C TRP A 394 12.67 -7.86 15.81
N ILE A 395 12.82 -7.91 17.13
CA ILE A 395 12.50 -9.09 17.93
C ILE A 395 11.01 -9.43 17.78
N GLY A 396 10.12 -8.46 17.96
CA GLY A 396 8.68 -8.64 17.83
C GLY A 396 8.26 -9.12 16.44
N ALA A 397 8.79 -8.50 15.37
CA ALA A 397 8.53 -8.90 13.99
C ALA A 397 9.08 -10.31 13.69
N SER A 398 10.27 -10.64 14.19
CA SER A 398 10.90 -11.95 13.99
C SER A 398 10.13 -13.07 14.69
N ILE A 399 9.68 -12.86 15.95
CA ILE A 399 8.87 -13.83 16.68
C ILE A 399 7.56 -14.10 15.92
N ASN A 400 6.82 -13.04 15.56
CA ASN A 400 5.55 -13.20 14.85
C ASN A 400 5.74 -13.70 13.42
N GLY A 401 6.83 -13.33 12.74
CA GLY A 401 7.23 -13.86 11.45
C GLY A 401 7.54 -15.36 11.48
N TRP A 402 8.23 -15.81 12.54
CA TRP A 402 8.48 -17.23 12.78
C TRP A 402 7.18 -17.99 13.03
N LEU A 403 6.35 -17.50 13.95
CA LEU A 403 5.11 -18.15 14.36
C LEU A 403 4.09 -18.23 13.22
N SER A 404 3.90 -17.16 12.44
CA SER A 404 3.00 -17.10 11.29
C SER A 404 3.53 -17.88 10.07
N GLY A 405 4.85 -18.07 9.99
CA GLY A 405 5.51 -18.81 8.92
C GLY A 405 5.37 -20.33 9.01
N ARG A 406 4.84 -20.90 10.11
CA ARG A 406 4.64 -22.35 10.29
C ARG A 406 3.53 -22.88 9.39
N ALA A 407 3.67 -24.10 8.85
CA ALA A 407 2.70 -24.75 7.95
C ALA A 407 1.40 -25.15 8.69
N ARG A 408 0.56 -24.15 9.02
CA ARG A 408 -0.75 -24.33 9.69
C ARG A 408 -1.76 -23.39 9.05
N HIS A 409 -3.05 -23.72 9.12
CA HIS A 409 -4.14 -22.84 8.74
C HIS A 409 -4.85 -22.26 9.97
N VAL A 410 -5.46 -21.08 9.79
CA VAL A 410 -6.35 -20.49 10.80
C VAL A 410 -7.57 -21.39 11.01
N GLY A 411 -8.02 -21.50 12.26
CA GLY A 411 -9.19 -22.33 12.63
C GLY A 411 -10.54 -21.68 12.32
N ALA A 412 -10.54 -20.56 11.60
CA ALA A 412 -11.77 -19.86 11.18
C ALA A 412 -12.56 -20.69 10.17
N ARG A 413 -13.89 -20.59 10.21
CA ARG A 413 -14.82 -21.33 9.32
C ARG A 413 -15.69 -20.36 8.54
N THR A 414 -15.86 -20.67 7.25
CA THR A 414 -16.81 -19.97 6.38
C THR A 414 -18.19 -20.60 6.52
N ILE A 415 -19.20 -19.79 6.84
CA ILE A 415 -20.61 -20.22 7.00
C ILE A 415 -21.43 -19.48 5.96
N ASN A 416 -22.35 -20.18 5.29
CA ASN A 416 -23.33 -19.56 4.41
C ASN A 416 -24.39 -18.80 5.26
N LYS A 417 -24.79 -17.59 4.85
CA LYS A 417 -25.78 -16.79 5.57
C LYS A 417 -27.20 -17.34 5.48
N GLU A 418 -27.44 -18.31 4.60
CA GLU A 418 -28.75 -18.92 4.35
C GLU A 418 -28.92 -20.28 5.05
N ALA A 419 -27.99 -20.70 5.92
CA ALA A 419 -28.10 -21.93 6.70
C ALA A 419 -28.39 -21.62 8.17
#